data_2415a5862f166ff4ae4c7fe927142a7d
#
_entry.id   2415a5862f166ff4ae4c7fe927142a7d
#
_cell.length_a   1.000
_cell.length_b   1.000
_cell.length_c   1.000
_cell.angle_alpha   90.00
_cell.angle_beta   90.00
_cell.angle_gamma   90.00
#
_symmetry.space_group_name_H-M   'P 1'
#
loop_
_entity.id
_entity.type
_entity.pdbx_description
1 polymer ?
#
loop_
_entity_poly.entity_id
_entity_poly.type
_entity_poly.pdbx_seq_one_letter_code
_entity_poly.pdbx_strand_id
1 'polypeptide(L)'
;MHLTFLHDPRGECLTLIRRADGAEFTLSSYSRKHHVPHDLAHAVTERELGMPDGIFGCIAAGAVFDSMQQTAGKKRYDAKVRSSRILKAPNSIGVGESLTSVIHEAVEKDRPTPYALARETWGISRPDPCPYLDTDLDRATETLRELSRQWQASSDPLVLPWPKRLQATYPHAQIVCR
;
A
#
# COMPACT_ATOMS: atom_id res chain seq x y z
N MET A 1 -7.53 9.93 0.11
CA MET A 1 -6.53 9.73 -0.95
C MET A 1 -7.16 8.87 -2.04
N HIS A 2 -6.72 9.04 -3.29
CA HIS A 2 -7.12 8.20 -4.41
C HIS A 2 -5.87 7.63 -5.05
N LEU A 3 -5.92 6.34 -5.38
CA LEU A 3 -4.89 5.63 -6.13
C LEU A 3 -5.46 5.31 -7.51
N THR A 4 -4.68 5.53 -8.55
CA THR A 4 -5.05 5.17 -9.92
C THR A 4 -3.90 4.42 -10.53
N PHE A 5 -4.15 3.18 -10.92
CA PHE A 5 -3.17 2.31 -11.57
C PHE A 5 -3.34 2.41 -13.07
N LEU A 6 -2.25 2.66 -13.77
CA LEU A 6 -2.20 2.87 -15.21
C LEU A 6 -1.23 1.87 -15.86
N HIS A 7 -1.59 1.38 -17.04
CA HIS A 7 -0.66 0.64 -17.88
C HIS A 7 0.35 1.62 -18.49
N ASP A 8 1.63 1.48 -18.15
CA ASP A 8 2.70 2.22 -18.80
C ASP A 8 2.99 1.58 -20.17
N PRO A 9 3.24 2.37 -21.23
CA PRO A 9 3.59 1.83 -22.56
C PRO A 9 4.79 0.87 -22.56
N ARG A 10 5.64 0.93 -21.54
CA ARG A 10 6.78 0.01 -21.36
C ARG A 10 6.40 -1.32 -20.74
N GLY A 11 5.10 -1.56 -20.47
CA GLY A 11 4.58 -2.78 -19.84
C GLY A 11 4.74 -2.81 -18.32
N GLU A 12 4.91 -1.67 -17.69
CA GLU A 12 4.97 -1.49 -16.24
C GLU A 12 3.63 -0.97 -15.70
N CYS A 13 3.45 -0.99 -14.39
CA CYS A 13 2.36 -0.31 -13.73
C CYS A 13 2.85 1.05 -13.23
N LEU A 14 2.12 2.11 -13.56
CA LEU A 14 2.30 3.44 -13.01
C LEU A 14 1.18 3.74 -12.05
N THR A 15 1.50 3.95 -10.78
CA THR A 15 0.52 4.35 -9.76
C THR A 15 0.50 5.86 -9.60
N LEU A 16 -0.65 6.48 -9.90
CA LEU A 16 -0.91 7.88 -9.59
C LEU A 16 -1.54 7.96 -8.20
N ILE A 17 -0.98 8.80 -7.34
CA ILE A 17 -1.41 9.00 -5.97
C ILE A 17 -1.86 10.43 -5.78
N ARG A 18 -3.16 10.66 -5.57
CA ARG A 18 -3.70 11.97 -5.23
C ARG A 18 -4.06 11.99 -3.75
N ARG A 19 -3.27 12.70 -2.95
CA ARG A 19 -3.48 12.83 -1.51
C ARG A 19 -4.57 13.83 -1.17
N ALA A 20 -5.09 13.74 0.06
CA ALA A 20 -6.11 14.64 0.57
C ALA A 20 -5.62 16.10 0.73
N ASP A 21 -4.32 16.32 0.84
CA ASP A 21 -3.70 17.65 0.92
C ASP A 21 -3.46 18.30 -0.46
N GLY A 22 -3.94 17.66 -1.54
CA GLY A 22 -3.82 18.15 -2.91
C GLY A 22 -2.46 17.86 -3.57
N ALA A 23 -1.54 17.19 -2.89
CA ALA A 23 -0.30 16.75 -3.50
C ALA A 23 -0.52 15.51 -4.38
N GLU A 24 0.09 15.48 -5.56
CA GLU A 24 0.02 14.37 -6.50
C GLU A 24 1.40 13.79 -6.73
N PHE A 25 1.47 12.46 -6.79
CA PHE A 25 2.70 11.72 -6.99
C PHE A 25 2.51 10.62 -8.01
N THR A 26 3.61 10.25 -8.64
CA THR A 26 3.74 9.00 -9.39
C THR A 26 4.65 8.04 -8.64
N LEU A 27 4.33 6.76 -8.73
CA LEU A 27 5.15 5.65 -8.26
C LEU A 27 5.20 4.63 -9.39
N SER A 28 6.40 4.27 -9.84
CA SER A 28 6.60 3.28 -10.89
C SER A 28 6.92 1.93 -10.27
N SER A 29 6.15 0.93 -10.63
CA SER A 29 6.40 -0.46 -10.24
C SER A 29 7.28 -1.14 -11.28
N TYR A 30 8.46 -1.60 -10.87
CA TYR A 30 9.46 -2.22 -11.77
C TYR A 30 9.14 -3.65 -12.22
N SER A 31 8.03 -4.22 -11.80
CA SER A 31 7.79 -5.64 -12.00
C SER A 31 7.07 -5.95 -13.31
N ARG A 32 7.85 -6.20 -14.38
CA ARG A 32 7.36 -6.80 -15.63
C ARG A 32 7.12 -8.32 -15.54
N LYS A 33 7.48 -8.94 -14.40
CA LYS A 33 7.46 -10.40 -14.23
C LYS A 33 6.13 -10.92 -13.71
N HIS A 34 5.28 -10.03 -13.20
CA HIS A 34 4.03 -10.39 -12.55
C HIS A 34 2.83 -9.87 -13.35
N HIS A 35 1.79 -10.69 -13.45
CA HIS A 35 0.51 -10.30 -14.05
C HIS A 35 -0.28 -9.34 -13.15
N VAL A 36 -0.04 -9.43 -11.83
CA VAL A 36 -0.64 -8.57 -10.81
C VAL A 36 0.34 -7.48 -10.43
N PRO A 37 0.02 -6.19 -10.62
CA PRO A 37 0.92 -5.12 -10.18
C PRO A 37 1.20 -5.17 -8.69
N HIS A 38 2.47 -5.08 -8.31
CA HIS A 38 2.91 -5.17 -6.92
C HIS A 38 2.30 -4.04 -6.06
N ASP A 39 2.24 -2.82 -6.57
CA ASP A 39 1.64 -1.69 -5.87
C ASP A 39 0.13 -1.89 -5.66
N LEU A 40 -0.57 -2.54 -6.62
CA LEU A 40 -1.96 -2.90 -6.46
C LEU A 40 -2.13 -3.95 -5.35
N ALA A 41 -1.23 -4.93 -5.30
CA ALA A 41 -1.25 -5.94 -4.24
C ALA A 41 -1.06 -5.31 -2.86
N HIS A 42 -0.13 -4.36 -2.70
CA HIS A 42 0.03 -3.59 -1.48
C HIS A 42 -1.23 -2.82 -1.11
N ALA A 43 -1.76 -2.04 -2.05
CA ALA A 43 -2.92 -1.21 -1.78
C ALA A 43 -4.14 -2.03 -1.35
N VAL A 44 -4.36 -3.18 -1.98
CA VAL A 44 -5.48 -4.08 -1.64
C VAL A 44 -5.23 -4.76 -0.30
N THR A 45 -4.06 -5.37 -0.09
CA THR A 45 -3.74 -6.06 1.17
C THR A 45 -3.86 -5.14 2.36
N GLU A 46 -3.22 -3.98 2.32
CA GLU A 46 -3.26 -3.01 3.42
C GLU A 46 -4.68 -2.48 3.67
N ARG A 47 -5.46 -2.24 2.60
CA ARG A 47 -6.83 -1.74 2.72
C ARG A 47 -7.76 -2.77 3.33
N GLU A 48 -7.73 -4.01 2.85
CA GLU A 48 -8.63 -5.07 3.28
C GLU A 48 -8.28 -5.62 4.67
N LEU A 49 -6.99 -5.66 5.01
CA LEU A 49 -6.53 -6.01 6.35
C LEU A 49 -6.60 -4.83 7.34
N GLY A 50 -6.98 -3.63 6.86
CA GLY A 50 -7.15 -2.47 7.74
C GLY A 50 -5.84 -1.96 8.34
N MET A 51 -4.74 -1.93 7.60
CA MET A 51 -3.40 -1.52 8.03
C MET A 51 -3.19 -0.01 7.83
N PRO A 52 -3.39 0.84 8.86
CA PRO A 52 -3.29 2.30 8.70
C PRO A 52 -1.86 2.80 8.56
N ASP A 53 -0.87 2.00 8.98
CA ASP A 53 0.55 2.33 9.06
C ASP A 53 1.42 1.48 8.12
N GLY A 54 0.80 0.86 7.12
CA GLY A 54 1.47 0.29 5.96
C GLY A 54 2.00 1.38 5.00
N ILE A 55 2.46 0.99 3.83
CA ILE A 55 3.03 1.91 2.82
C ILE A 55 2.02 3.00 2.44
N PHE A 56 0.83 2.61 1.98
CA PHE A 56 -0.18 3.57 1.53
C PHE A 56 -0.79 4.37 2.68
N GLY A 57 -0.90 3.79 3.87
CA GLY A 57 -1.30 4.51 5.08
C GLY A 57 -0.28 5.58 5.48
N CYS A 58 1.00 5.29 5.39
CA CYS A 58 2.09 6.26 5.59
C CYS A 58 2.08 7.36 4.51
N ILE A 59 1.86 7.01 3.24
CA ILE A 59 1.73 7.99 2.15
C ILE A 59 0.52 8.91 2.40
N ALA A 60 -0.62 8.35 2.81
CA ALA A 60 -1.81 9.14 3.14
C ALA A 60 -1.54 10.13 4.29
N ALA A 61 -0.71 9.74 5.27
CA ALA A 61 -0.27 10.60 6.37
C ALA A 61 0.74 11.68 5.95
N GLY A 62 1.37 11.56 4.78
CA GLY A 62 2.33 12.53 4.24
C GLY A 62 3.74 12.02 4.07
N ALA A 63 3.98 10.70 4.22
CA ALA A 63 5.26 10.12 3.84
C ALA A 63 5.50 10.24 2.34
N VAL A 64 6.76 10.33 1.97
CA VAL A 64 7.23 10.32 0.59
C VAL A 64 8.43 9.37 0.56
N PHE A 65 8.33 8.32 -0.23
CA PHE A 65 9.41 7.36 -0.47
C PHE A 65 10.29 7.82 -1.62
N ASP A 66 11.52 7.34 -1.68
CA ASP A 66 12.49 7.74 -2.70
C ASP A 66 12.06 7.37 -4.13
N SER A 67 11.24 6.31 -4.27
CA SER A 67 10.65 5.89 -5.54
C SER A 67 9.50 6.78 -6.03
N MET A 68 9.02 7.73 -5.20
CA MET A 68 7.91 8.61 -5.53
C MET A 68 8.40 9.91 -6.16
N GLN A 69 7.74 10.35 -7.24
CA GLN A 69 7.96 11.65 -7.87
C GLN A 69 6.72 12.53 -7.71
N GLN A 70 6.88 13.70 -7.10
CA GLN A 70 5.79 14.68 -7.04
C GLN A 70 5.55 15.30 -8.40
N THR A 71 4.32 15.21 -8.93
CA THR A 71 3.90 15.69 -10.25
C THR A 71 3.05 16.96 -10.17
N ALA A 72 2.29 17.14 -9.07
CA ALA A 72 1.47 18.33 -8.88
C ALA A 72 1.25 18.65 -7.39
N GLY A 73 0.62 19.78 -7.12
CA GLY A 73 0.34 20.28 -5.79
C GLY A 73 1.49 21.07 -5.18
N LYS A 74 1.15 21.87 -4.16
CA LYS A 74 2.14 22.72 -3.48
C LYS A 74 3.05 21.88 -2.59
N LYS A 75 4.37 21.99 -2.82
CA LYS A 75 5.35 21.36 -1.93
C LYS A 75 5.38 22.05 -0.58
N ARG A 76 5.09 21.29 0.47
CA ARG A 76 5.16 21.82 1.84
C ARG A 76 6.63 22.02 2.24
N TYR A 77 6.90 23.11 2.95
CA TYR A 77 8.26 23.42 3.45
C TYR A 77 8.77 22.36 4.44
N ASP A 78 7.85 21.71 5.20
CA ASP A 78 8.14 20.69 6.21
C ASP A 78 8.04 19.24 5.69
N ALA A 79 7.83 19.05 4.36
CA ALA A 79 7.54 17.74 3.78
C ALA A 79 8.58 16.66 4.13
N LYS A 80 9.87 16.99 4.05
CA LYS A 80 10.95 16.05 4.39
C LYS A 80 10.94 15.66 5.88
N VAL A 81 10.75 16.65 6.76
CA VAL A 81 10.71 16.43 8.21
C VAL A 81 9.51 15.58 8.58
N ARG A 82 8.35 15.89 8.01
CA ARG A 82 7.11 15.13 8.20
C ARG A 82 7.26 13.69 7.72
N SER A 83 7.74 13.48 6.50
CA SER A 83 8.00 12.15 5.94
C SER A 83 8.94 11.35 6.84
N SER A 84 10.07 11.93 7.24
CA SER A 84 11.03 11.27 8.13
C SER A 84 10.42 10.88 9.48
N ARG A 85 9.55 11.71 10.07
CA ARG A 85 8.86 11.38 11.34
C ARG A 85 7.92 10.20 11.17
N ILE A 86 7.12 10.17 10.09
CA ILE A 86 6.19 9.08 9.80
C ILE A 86 6.97 7.77 9.63
N LEU A 87 8.00 7.77 8.80
CA LEU A 87 8.76 6.56 8.47
C LEU A 87 9.63 6.04 9.63
N LYS A 88 10.01 6.90 10.59
CA LYS A 88 10.73 6.50 11.81
C LYS A 88 9.82 6.07 12.95
N ALA A 89 8.54 6.38 12.90
CA ALA A 89 7.57 5.90 13.88
C ALA A 89 7.41 4.38 13.75
N PRO A 90 7.01 3.67 14.82
CA PRO A 90 6.59 2.29 14.70
C PRO A 90 5.50 2.17 13.63
N ASN A 91 5.69 1.26 12.69
CA ASN A 91 4.78 1.06 11.55
C ASN A 91 4.72 -0.41 11.16
N SER A 92 3.79 -0.73 10.29
CA SER A 92 3.57 -2.09 9.79
C SER A 92 4.14 -2.31 8.38
N ILE A 93 5.03 -1.43 7.88
CA ILE A 93 5.56 -1.55 6.52
C ILE A 93 6.20 -2.92 6.30
N GLY A 94 7.10 -3.35 7.19
CA GLY A 94 7.80 -4.64 7.04
C GLY A 94 6.87 -5.85 7.07
N VAL A 95 5.92 -5.89 8.01
CA VAL A 95 4.94 -6.99 8.06
C VAL A 95 3.93 -6.88 6.92
N GLY A 96 3.60 -5.66 6.49
CA GLY A 96 2.76 -5.40 5.33
C GLY A 96 3.37 -5.92 4.04
N GLU A 97 4.68 -5.68 3.82
CA GLU A 97 5.46 -6.26 2.71
C GLU A 97 5.35 -7.80 2.68
N SER A 98 5.56 -8.41 3.83
CA SER A 98 5.56 -9.86 3.95
C SER A 98 4.17 -10.47 3.69
N LEU A 99 3.11 -9.90 4.28
CA LEU A 99 1.72 -10.33 4.03
C LEU A 99 1.29 -10.08 2.58
N THR A 100 1.65 -8.92 2.02
CA THR A 100 1.40 -8.63 0.61
C THR A 100 2.08 -9.64 -0.30
N SER A 101 3.34 -9.99 -0.04
CA SER A 101 4.06 -10.98 -0.85
C SER A 101 3.36 -12.34 -0.83
N VAL A 102 2.86 -12.78 0.32
CA VAL A 102 2.15 -14.06 0.47
C VAL A 102 0.81 -14.06 -0.30
N ILE A 103 0.01 -12.99 -0.16
CA ILE A 103 -1.29 -12.86 -0.85
C ILE A 103 -1.07 -12.65 -2.35
N HIS A 104 -0.12 -11.81 -2.73
CA HIS A 104 0.24 -11.58 -4.13
C HIS A 104 0.65 -12.86 -4.85
N GLU A 105 1.53 -13.67 -4.22
CA GLU A 105 1.95 -14.94 -4.78
C GLU A 105 0.78 -15.92 -4.94
N ALA A 106 -0.15 -15.94 -3.99
CA ALA A 106 -1.33 -16.80 -4.08
C ALA A 106 -2.21 -16.41 -5.27
N VAL A 107 -2.45 -15.10 -5.48
CA VAL A 107 -3.23 -14.60 -6.61
C VAL A 107 -2.48 -14.80 -7.94
N GLU A 108 -1.19 -14.48 -7.98
CA GLU A 108 -0.35 -14.63 -9.17
C GLU A 108 -0.31 -16.08 -9.69
N LYS A 109 -0.34 -17.05 -8.78
CA LYS A 109 -0.29 -18.49 -9.07
C LYS A 109 -1.66 -19.18 -9.02
N ASP A 110 -2.74 -18.41 -8.96
CA ASP A 110 -4.13 -18.88 -8.83
C ASP A 110 -4.30 -19.96 -7.74
N ARG A 111 -3.73 -19.70 -6.56
CA ARG A 111 -3.80 -20.58 -5.39
C ARG A 111 -4.88 -20.11 -4.41
N PRO A 112 -5.39 -21.02 -3.55
CA PRO A 112 -6.28 -20.66 -2.46
C PRO A 112 -5.65 -19.64 -1.50
N THR A 113 -6.50 -18.99 -0.68
CA THR A 113 -6.05 -18.07 0.37
C THR A 113 -5.00 -18.72 1.28
N PRO A 114 -3.83 -18.10 1.48
CA PRO A 114 -2.69 -18.73 2.14
C PRO A 114 -2.70 -18.52 3.66
N TYR A 115 -3.74 -19.00 4.37
CA TYR A 115 -3.94 -18.75 5.80
C TYR A 115 -2.76 -19.12 6.69
N ALA A 116 -2.25 -20.35 6.55
CA ALA A 116 -1.14 -20.85 7.38
C ALA A 116 0.13 -20.01 7.14
N LEU A 117 0.46 -19.77 5.87
CA LEU A 117 1.64 -18.98 5.51
C LEU A 117 1.53 -17.51 5.95
N ALA A 118 0.33 -16.92 5.89
CA ALA A 118 0.12 -15.55 6.39
C ALA A 118 0.37 -15.46 7.90
N ARG A 119 -0.10 -16.45 8.68
CA ARG A 119 0.14 -16.50 10.12
C ARG A 119 1.60 -16.77 10.48
N GLU A 120 2.25 -17.68 9.76
CA GLU A 120 3.68 -17.95 9.93
C GLU A 120 4.51 -16.69 9.64
N THR A 121 4.22 -16.04 8.53
CA THR A 121 4.89 -14.79 8.11
C THR A 121 4.69 -13.66 9.13
N TRP A 122 3.49 -13.52 9.69
CA TRP A 122 3.24 -12.60 10.79
C TRP A 122 4.14 -12.91 11.99
N GLY A 123 4.20 -14.17 12.42
CA GLY A 123 4.98 -14.61 13.58
C GLY A 123 6.49 -14.42 13.46
N ILE A 124 7.02 -14.33 12.23
CA ILE A 124 8.43 -13.97 12.00
C ILE A 124 8.72 -12.52 12.39
N SER A 125 7.77 -11.62 12.14
CA SER A 125 7.95 -10.16 12.31
C SER A 125 7.34 -9.62 13.61
N ARG A 126 6.43 -10.35 14.23
CA ARG A 126 5.64 -9.91 15.40
C ARG A 126 5.54 -11.02 16.43
N PRO A 127 5.76 -10.72 17.73
CA PRO A 127 5.61 -11.69 18.80
C PRO A 127 4.15 -12.04 19.12
N ASP A 128 3.22 -11.12 18.80
CA ASP A 128 1.80 -11.31 19.06
C ASP A 128 1.15 -12.20 17.99
N PRO A 129 0.08 -12.93 18.33
CA PRO A 129 -0.68 -13.71 17.35
C PRO A 129 -1.18 -12.83 16.20
N CYS A 130 -1.26 -13.42 15.00
CA CYS A 130 -1.80 -12.74 13.83
C CYS A 130 -3.25 -12.28 14.12
N PRO A 131 -3.55 -10.98 14.02
CA PRO A 131 -4.86 -10.45 14.36
C PRO A 131 -5.93 -10.68 13.29
N TYR A 132 -5.51 -11.11 12.08
CA TYR A 132 -6.40 -11.26 10.94
C TYR A 132 -7.09 -12.62 10.97
N LEU A 133 -8.42 -12.59 10.83
CA LEU A 133 -9.24 -13.78 10.69
C LEU A 133 -9.10 -14.36 9.28
N ASP A 134 -9.51 -15.61 9.08
CA ASP A 134 -9.56 -16.24 7.75
C ASP A 134 -10.41 -15.42 6.79
N THR A 135 -11.53 -14.88 7.25
CA THR A 135 -12.40 -14.00 6.46
C THR A 135 -11.75 -12.69 6.03
N ASP A 136 -10.78 -12.17 6.79
CA ASP A 136 -10.03 -10.97 6.40
C ASP A 136 -9.03 -11.30 5.30
N LEU A 137 -8.34 -12.43 5.44
CA LEU A 137 -7.40 -12.93 4.45
C LEU A 137 -8.12 -13.32 3.14
N ASP A 138 -9.30 -13.95 3.23
CA ASP A 138 -10.15 -14.23 2.07
C ASP A 138 -10.54 -12.95 1.36
N ARG A 139 -11.04 -11.97 2.09
CA ARG A 139 -11.44 -10.68 1.51
C ARG A 139 -10.28 -10.01 0.78
N ALA A 140 -9.07 -10.01 1.37
CA ALA A 140 -7.88 -9.44 0.73
C ALA A 140 -7.50 -10.22 -0.54
N THR A 141 -7.49 -11.56 -0.48
CA THR A 141 -7.12 -12.42 -1.61
C THR A 141 -8.13 -12.31 -2.75
N GLU A 142 -9.43 -12.41 -2.44
CA GLU A 142 -10.48 -12.35 -3.47
C GLU A 142 -10.60 -10.95 -4.09
N THR A 143 -10.46 -9.89 -3.29
CA THR A 143 -10.45 -8.53 -3.81
C THR A 143 -9.26 -8.33 -4.77
N LEU A 144 -8.07 -8.80 -4.40
CA LEU A 144 -6.90 -8.71 -5.28
C LEU A 144 -7.10 -9.53 -6.56
N ARG A 145 -7.67 -10.72 -6.45
CA ARG A 145 -7.98 -11.58 -7.62
C ARG A 145 -8.96 -10.91 -8.58
N GLU A 146 -10.00 -10.29 -8.05
CA GLU A 146 -10.98 -9.58 -8.88
C GLU A 146 -10.35 -8.36 -9.57
N LEU A 147 -9.60 -7.53 -8.84
CA LEU A 147 -8.95 -6.36 -9.42
C LEU A 147 -7.82 -6.75 -10.40
N SER A 148 -7.15 -7.88 -10.17
CA SER A 148 -6.19 -8.44 -11.13
C SER A 148 -6.85 -8.85 -12.45
N ARG A 149 -8.03 -9.48 -12.39
CA ARG A 149 -8.81 -9.81 -13.59
C ARG A 149 -9.23 -8.57 -14.37
N GLN A 150 -9.71 -7.54 -13.67
CA GLN A 150 -10.05 -6.24 -14.27
C GLN A 150 -8.84 -5.58 -14.92
N TRP A 151 -7.69 -5.58 -14.23
CA TRP A 151 -6.43 -5.06 -14.75
C TRP A 151 -5.98 -5.76 -16.05
N GLN A 152 -6.10 -7.08 -16.11
CA GLN A 152 -5.70 -7.86 -17.28
C GLN A 152 -6.70 -7.74 -18.45
N ALA A 153 -7.98 -7.51 -18.16
CA ALA A 153 -9.04 -7.47 -19.15
C ALA A 153 -9.14 -6.14 -19.90
N SER A 154 -8.60 -5.05 -19.36
CA SER A 154 -8.74 -3.70 -19.93
C SER A 154 -7.46 -2.89 -19.73
N SER A 155 -7.20 -1.97 -20.67
CA SER A 155 -6.18 -0.92 -20.51
C SER A 155 -6.71 0.32 -19.78
N ASP A 156 -7.96 0.30 -19.34
CA ASP A 156 -8.55 1.41 -18.61
C ASP A 156 -7.89 1.60 -17.24
N PRO A 157 -7.82 2.85 -16.74
CA PRO A 157 -7.30 3.11 -15.41
C PRO A 157 -8.11 2.39 -14.32
N LEU A 158 -7.43 1.66 -13.42
CA LEU A 158 -8.05 1.06 -12.27
C LEU A 158 -7.97 2.03 -11.08
N VAL A 159 -9.13 2.48 -10.57
CA VAL A 159 -9.19 3.47 -9.48
C VAL A 159 -9.54 2.81 -8.17
N LEU A 160 -8.72 3.06 -7.14
CA LEU A 160 -8.88 2.53 -5.80
C LEU A 160 -8.97 3.68 -4.79
N PRO A 161 -10.17 3.98 -4.23
CA PRO A 161 -10.31 4.94 -3.15
C PRO A 161 -9.62 4.42 -1.88
N TRP A 162 -8.82 5.26 -1.24
CA TRP A 162 -8.17 4.95 0.04
C TRP A 162 -8.98 5.49 1.21
N PRO A 163 -9.40 4.64 2.17
CA PRO A 163 -10.23 5.06 3.29
C PRO A 163 -9.50 6.06 4.20
N LYS A 164 -10.20 7.12 4.63
CA LYS A 164 -9.62 8.15 5.52
C LYS A 164 -9.12 7.58 6.84
N ARG A 165 -9.76 6.52 7.36
CA ARG A 165 -9.37 5.85 8.60
C ARG A 165 -8.01 5.13 8.50
N LEU A 166 -7.58 4.78 7.29
CA LEU A 166 -6.32 4.10 7.03
C LEU A 166 -5.23 5.14 6.71
N GLN A 167 -4.89 5.91 7.72
CA GLN A 167 -3.84 6.90 7.66
C GLN A 167 -2.98 6.76 8.91
N ALA A 168 -1.68 6.63 8.74
CA ALA A 168 -0.75 6.49 9.85
C ALA A 168 -0.87 7.66 10.85
N THR A 169 -0.93 7.33 12.11
CA THR A 169 -0.84 8.30 13.19
C THR A 169 0.61 8.34 13.70
N TYR A 170 1.11 9.53 13.91
CA TYR A 170 2.45 9.74 14.49
C TYR A 170 2.38 10.86 15.53
N PRO A 171 3.21 10.78 16.57
CA PRO A 171 3.22 11.80 17.62
C PRO A 171 3.49 13.17 16.99
N HIS A 172 2.55 14.11 17.17
CA HIS A 172 2.86 15.50 16.91
C HIS A 172 3.93 15.93 17.92
N ALA A 173 5.06 16.47 17.41
CA ALA A 173 5.98 17.12 18.30
C ALA A 173 5.20 18.24 19.02
N GLN A 174 5.04 18.14 20.33
CA GLN A 174 4.68 19.28 21.12
C GLN A 174 5.76 20.32 20.86
N ILE A 175 5.37 21.43 20.24
CA ILE A 175 6.24 22.59 20.14
C ILE A 175 6.34 23.10 21.57
N VAL A 176 7.38 22.67 22.27
CA VAL A 176 7.76 23.32 23.53
C VAL A 176 8.33 24.66 23.09
N CYS A 177 7.49 25.69 23.05
CA CYS A 177 7.97 27.08 23.02
C CYS A 177 8.80 27.31 24.29
N ARG A 178 10.10 27.38 24.11
CA ARG A 178 11.02 27.95 25.09
C ARG A 178 11.17 29.44 24.84
#